data_931f574055fad2fb1e36469608121de6
#
_entry.id   931f574055fad2fb1e36469608121de6
#
_cell.length_a   1.000
_cell.length_b   1.000
_cell.length_c   1.000
_cell.angle_alpha   90.00
_cell.angle_beta   90.00
_cell.angle_gamma   90.00
#
_symmetry.space_group_name_H-M   'P 1'
#
loop_
_entity.id
_entity.type
_entity.pdbx_description
1 polymer ?
#
loop_
_entity_poly.entity_id
_entity_poly.type
_entity_poly.pdbx_seq_one_letter_code
_entity_poly.pdbx_strand_id
1 'polypeptide(L)'
;SIETAFRRGKGMLMVLEDGSTDVRYFSKLLMCPTTGIAYQDPEPNTFSFNSPYGACPKCNGLGTIVTIDINKIIPDKECTIRKGGIAPLGEYKNNWVFSQLEVIGSRYGFDLDTPIAQIPDNALDIILYGSSESFTVTKEIYGTKSTYSMPFEGIINVIKKQCDENAPASILKWANSFMNETDCPECH
;
A
#
# COMPACT_ATOMS: atom_id res chain seq x y z
N SER A 1 46.23 -16.47 -19.76
CA SER A 1 46.72 -16.06 -18.46
C SER A 1 45.55 -15.46 -17.59
N ILE A 2 45.70 -15.48 -16.28
CA ILE A 2 44.69 -14.97 -15.32
C ILE A 2 44.35 -13.51 -15.62
N GLU A 3 45.34 -12.68 -15.93
CA GLU A 3 45.12 -11.28 -16.31
C GLU A 3 44.21 -11.09 -17.52
N THR A 4 44.38 -11.94 -18.53
CA THR A 4 43.55 -11.91 -19.73
C THR A 4 42.11 -12.33 -19.42
N ALA A 5 41.91 -13.30 -18.53
CA ALA A 5 40.60 -13.72 -18.08
C ALA A 5 39.87 -12.59 -17.29
N PHE A 6 40.54 -11.95 -16.34
CA PHE A 6 40.00 -10.78 -15.62
C PHE A 6 39.63 -9.62 -16.56
N ARG A 7 40.50 -9.35 -17.56
CA ARG A 7 40.22 -8.28 -18.52
C ARG A 7 39.00 -8.58 -19.38
N ARG A 8 38.85 -9.81 -19.85
CA ARG A 8 37.71 -10.25 -20.66
C ARG A 8 36.42 -10.37 -19.81
N GLY A 9 36.57 -10.84 -18.56
CA GLY A 9 35.49 -10.97 -17.60
C GLY A 9 35.11 -9.65 -16.88
N LYS A 10 35.60 -8.49 -17.35
CA LYS A 10 35.33 -7.18 -16.75
C LYS A 10 35.56 -7.13 -15.24
N GLY A 11 36.66 -7.78 -14.79
CA GLY A 11 37.00 -7.81 -13.36
C GLY A 11 36.50 -9.04 -12.62
N MET A 12 35.80 -9.96 -13.26
CA MET A 12 35.34 -11.22 -12.67
C MET A 12 35.97 -12.41 -13.38
N LEU A 13 36.19 -13.50 -12.63
CA LEU A 13 36.81 -14.75 -13.10
C LEU A 13 36.22 -15.91 -12.30
N MET A 14 35.92 -16.99 -12.99
CA MET A 14 35.60 -18.29 -12.40
C MET A 14 36.73 -19.26 -12.62
N VAL A 15 37.04 -20.06 -11.64
CA VAL A 15 37.98 -21.16 -11.71
C VAL A 15 37.25 -22.46 -11.38
N LEU A 16 37.33 -23.40 -12.31
CA LEU A 16 36.87 -24.77 -12.12
C LEU A 16 38.09 -25.68 -12.18
N GLU A 17 38.30 -26.48 -11.16
CA GLU A 17 39.37 -27.47 -11.10
C GLU A 17 38.94 -28.71 -11.88
N ASP A 18 39.84 -29.27 -12.66
CA ASP A 18 39.53 -30.44 -13.49
C ASP A 18 39.13 -31.64 -12.60
N GLY A 19 37.95 -32.21 -12.87
CA GLY A 19 37.36 -33.28 -12.07
C GLY A 19 36.54 -32.80 -10.83
N SER A 20 36.44 -31.48 -10.57
CA SER A 20 35.61 -30.90 -9.50
C SER A 20 34.37 -30.28 -10.08
N THR A 21 33.28 -30.28 -9.29
CA THR A 21 32.07 -29.50 -9.58
C THR A 21 32.05 -28.16 -8.83
N ASP A 22 33.05 -27.89 -7.98
CA ASP A 22 33.12 -26.69 -7.17
C ASP A 22 33.72 -25.53 -7.96
N VAL A 23 32.90 -24.52 -8.20
CA VAL A 23 33.29 -23.29 -8.89
C VAL A 23 33.74 -22.25 -7.87
N ARG A 24 34.98 -21.76 -8.05
CA ARG A 24 35.49 -20.63 -7.24
C ARG A 24 35.39 -19.34 -8.02
N TYR A 25 34.78 -18.34 -7.40
CA TYR A 25 34.63 -17.00 -7.99
C TYR A 25 35.70 -16.06 -7.45
N PHE A 26 36.29 -15.28 -8.34
CA PHE A 26 37.26 -14.23 -8.02
C PHE A 26 36.83 -12.95 -8.70
N SER A 27 36.87 -11.83 -7.95
CA SER A 27 36.54 -10.52 -8.47
C SER A 27 37.54 -9.47 -8.00
N LYS A 28 37.84 -8.53 -8.87
CA LYS A 28 38.52 -7.28 -8.51
C LYS A 28 37.56 -6.24 -7.93
N LEU A 29 36.25 -6.46 -8.10
CA LEU A 29 35.18 -5.64 -7.56
C LEU A 29 34.78 -6.17 -6.18
N LEU A 30 34.12 -5.37 -5.39
CA LEU A 30 33.55 -5.78 -4.10
C LEU A 30 32.51 -6.90 -4.36
N MET A 31 32.84 -8.13 -4.01
CA MET A 31 31.97 -9.29 -4.20
C MET A 31 32.09 -10.25 -3.04
N CYS A 32 30.96 -10.78 -2.59
CA CYS A 32 30.93 -11.86 -1.62
C CYS A 32 31.37 -13.18 -2.34
N PRO A 33 32.47 -13.81 -1.93
CA PRO A 33 32.97 -15.02 -2.60
C PRO A 33 32.05 -16.23 -2.42
N THR A 34 31.22 -16.22 -1.38
CA THR A 34 30.30 -17.33 -1.06
C THR A 34 29.02 -17.26 -1.86
N THR A 35 28.45 -16.06 -2.04
CA THR A 35 27.14 -15.87 -2.69
C THR A 35 27.24 -15.37 -4.13
N GLY A 36 28.42 -14.90 -4.55
CA GLY A 36 28.64 -14.30 -5.88
C GLY A 36 28.01 -12.90 -6.04
N ILE A 37 27.41 -12.32 -4.99
CA ILE A 37 26.79 -11.00 -5.02
C ILE A 37 27.90 -9.95 -5.13
N ALA A 38 27.86 -9.14 -6.19
CA ALA A 38 28.76 -8.01 -6.39
C ALA A 38 28.13 -6.71 -5.87
N TYR A 39 28.92 -5.93 -5.16
CA TYR A 39 28.55 -4.60 -4.65
C TYR A 39 29.26 -3.52 -5.47
N GLN A 40 28.62 -2.40 -5.62
CA GLN A 40 29.26 -1.23 -6.22
C GLN A 40 30.29 -0.64 -5.26
N ASP A 41 31.34 0.00 -5.81
CA ASP A 41 32.29 0.72 -4.98
C ASP A 41 31.55 1.81 -4.20
N PRO A 42 31.76 1.88 -2.86
CA PRO A 42 31.06 2.85 -2.03
C PRO A 42 31.57 4.27 -2.34
N GLU A 43 30.67 5.10 -2.80
CA GLU A 43 30.89 6.53 -2.97
C GLU A 43 30.36 7.31 -1.75
N PRO A 44 30.80 8.54 -1.48
CA PRO A 44 30.27 9.35 -0.38
C PRO A 44 28.74 9.46 -0.39
N ASN A 45 28.12 9.50 -1.56
CA ASN A 45 26.66 9.53 -1.75
C ASN A 45 25.94 8.27 -1.27
N THR A 46 26.64 7.12 -1.24
CA THR A 46 26.09 5.85 -0.76
C THR A 46 25.80 5.86 0.75
N PHE A 47 26.52 6.71 1.50
CA PHE A 47 26.36 6.85 2.94
C PHE A 47 25.50 8.05 3.35
N SER A 48 24.99 8.81 2.39
CA SER A 48 24.17 9.98 2.66
C SER A 48 22.69 9.61 2.63
N PHE A 49 22.00 9.76 3.77
CA PHE A 49 20.55 9.59 3.85
C PHE A 49 19.76 10.62 3.01
N ASN A 50 20.43 11.69 2.58
CA ASN A 50 19.87 12.72 1.69
C ASN A 50 20.22 12.49 0.20
N SER A 51 20.77 11.34 -0.13
CA SER A 51 21.08 10.93 -1.50
C SER A 51 20.20 9.76 -1.91
N PRO A 52 19.72 9.69 -3.16
CA PRO A 52 18.95 8.56 -3.67
C PRO A 52 19.65 7.20 -3.54
N TYR A 53 20.99 7.22 -3.41
CA TYR A 53 21.82 6.00 -3.27
C TYR A 53 21.94 5.51 -1.83
N GLY A 54 21.84 6.41 -0.83
CA GLY A 54 21.97 6.07 0.58
C GLY A 54 20.68 6.22 1.38
N ALA A 55 19.66 6.86 0.80
CA ALA A 55 18.36 6.99 1.42
C ALA A 55 17.62 5.65 1.48
N CYS A 56 16.92 5.41 2.56
CA CYS A 56 16.01 4.28 2.65
C CYS A 56 14.94 4.40 1.54
N PRO A 57 14.75 3.39 0.68
CA PRO A 57 13.81 3.46 -0.44
C PRO A 57 12.35 3.59 0.00
N LYS A 58 12.03 3.21 1.25
CA LYS A 58 10.66 3.25 1.77
C LYS A 58 10.26 4.60 2.34
N CYS A 59 11.17 5.26 3.03
CA CYS A 59 10.92 6.59 3.63
C CYS A 59 11.68 7.73 2.94
N ASN A 60 12.45 7.44 1.90
CA ASN A 60 13.29 8.41 1.20
C ASN A 60 14.23 9.20 2.13
N GLY A 61 14.71 8.53 3.19
CA GLY A 61 15.61 9.14 4.18
C GLY A 61 14.92 9.94 5.28
N LEU A 62 13.58 9.98 5.32
CA LEU A 62 12.82 10.72 6.33
C LEU A 62 12.80 10.03 7.71
N GLY A 63 13.10 8.73 7.77
CA GLY A 63 13.02 7.93 9.00
C GLY A 63 11.58 7.55 9.39
N THR A 64 10.59 8.22 8.84
CA THR A 64 9.17 7.99 9.13
C THR A 64 8.38 7.73 7.85
N ILE A 65 7.25 7.06 8.01
CA ILE A 65 6.26 6.84 6.94
C ILE A 65 4.87 7.21 7.44
N VAL A 66 4.04 7.69 6.52
CA VAL A 66 2.64 7.98 6.81
C VAL A 66 1.80 6.75 6.49
N THR A 67 1.08 6.25 7.50
CA THR A 67 0.21 5.08 7.37
C THR A 67 -1.22 5.43 7.77
N ILE A 68 -2.20 4.76 7.15
CA ILE A 68 -3.60 4.92 7.52
C ILE A 68 -3.86 4.21 8.85
N ASP A 69 -4.51 4.92 9.77
CA ASP A 69 -4.94 4.39 11.07
C ASP A 69 -6.40 3.95 11.03
N ILE A 70 -6.63 2.65 11.13
CA ILE A 70 -7.99 2.08 11.13
C ILE A 70 -8.81 2.57 12.33
N ASN A 71 -8.17 2.85 13.48
CA ASN A 71 -8.90 3.38 14.64
C ASN A 71 -9.39 4.82 14.42
N LYS A 72 -8.77 5.58 13.53
CA LYS A 72 -9.27 6.87 13.11
C LYS A 72 -10.39 6.77 12.07
N ILE A 73 -10.40 5.70 11.28
CA ILE A 73 -11.48 5.40 10.32
C ILE A 73 -12.73 4.90 11.07
N ILE A 74 -12.53 4.02 12.04
CA ILE A 74 -13.60 3.43 12.87
C ILE A 74 -13.25 3.72 14.34
N PRO A 75 -13.55 4.92 14.83
CA PRO A 75 -13.20 5.31 16.19
C PRO A 75 -14.06 4.61 17.26
N ASP A 76 -15.27 4.22 16.90
CA ASP A 76 -16.19 3.50 17.78
C ASP A 76 -16.89 2.38 17.02
N LYS A 77 -16.59 1.14 17.38
CA LYS A 77 -17.19 -0.05 16.77
C LYS A 77 -18.63 -0.31 17.18
N GLU A 78 -19.09 0.28 18.28
CA GLU A 78 -20.50 0.20 18.70
C GLU A 78 -21.39 1.15 17.90
N CYS A 79 -20.77 2.13 17.21
CA CYS A 79 -21.48 3.03 16.32
C CYS A 79 -21.89 2.33 15.02
N THR A 80 -22.96 2.81 14.39
CA THR A 80 -23.46 2.26 13.13
C THR A 80 -22.97 3.08 11.94
N ILE A 81 -22.96 2.49 10.76
CA ILE A 81 -22.56 3.21 9.52
C ILE A 81 -23.46 4.43 9.31
N ARG A 82 -24.77 4.29 9.57
CA ARG A 82 -25.74 5.37 9.42
C ARG A 82 -25.46 6.58 10.34
N LYS A 83 -24.94 6.32 11.53
CA LYS A 83 -24.60 7.35 12.52
C LYS A 83 -23.15 7.87 12.41
N GLY A 84 -22.46 7.54 11.32
CA GLY A 84 -21.10 8.01 11.09
C GLY A 84 -20.00 7.14 11.72
N GLY A 85 -20.29 5.87 12.02
CA GLY A 85 -19.30 4.94 12.57
C GLY A 85 -18.08 4.73 11.66
N ILE A 86 -18.20 5.07 10.35
CA ILE A 86 -17.07 5.20 9.44
C ILE A 86 -16.79 6.70 9.28
N ALA A 87 -15.87 7.22 10.07
CA ALA A 87 -15.59 8.66 10.18
C ALA A 87 -15.33 9.39 8.84
N PRO A 88 -14.60 8.81 7.85
CA PRO A 88 -14.41 9.42 6.54
C PRO A 88 -15.71 9.66 5.76
N LEU A 89 -16.75 8.86 5.97
CA LEU A 89 -18.04 9.02 5.29
C LEU A 89 -18.96 9.99 6.02
N GLY A 90 -18.77 10.13 7.34
CA GLY A 90 -19.69 10.86 8.21
C GLY A 90 -21.06 10.19 8.33
N GLU A 91 -22.05 10.95 8.74
CA GLU A 91 -23.43 10.47 8.84
C GLU A 91 -24.02 10.14 7.47
N TYR A 92 -25.08 9.31 7.48
CA TYR A 92 -25.78 8.87 6.27
C TYR A 92 -26.18 10.05 5.37
N LYS A 93 -25.86 9.89 4.11
CA LYS A 93 -26.26 10.78 3.02
C LYS A 93 -26.84 9.95 1.88
N ASN A 94 -27.89 10.46 1.24
CA ASN A 94 -28.44 9.81 0.06
C ASN A 94 -27.50 10.01 -1.15
N ASN A 95 -26.35 9.36 -1.12
CA ASN A 95 -25.34 9.41 -2.19
C ASN A 95 -25.00 8.00 -2.70
N TRP A 96 -24.14 7.96 -3.71
CA TRP A 96 -23.73 6.72 -4.37
C TRP A 96 -23.03 5.74 -3.43
N VAL A 97 -22.15 6.23 -2.56
CA VAL A 97 -21.34 5.38 -1.66
C VAL A 97 -22.25 4.63 -0.69
N PHE A 98 -23.20 5.31 -0.05
CA PHE A 98 -24.15 4.67 0.86
C PHE A 98 -25.05 3.67 0.14
N SER A 99 -25.44 3.95 -1.10
CA SER A 99 -26.22 2.98 -1.89
C SER A 99 -25.41 1.71 -2.21
N GLN A 100 -24.10 1.82 -2.43
CA GLN A 100 -23.25 0.64 -2.58
C GLN A 100 -23.10 -0.13 -1.25
N LEU A 101 -22.97 0.58 -0.13
CA LEU A 101 -22.90 -0.04 1.20
C LEU A 101 -24.20 -0.79 1.55
N GLU A 102 -25.37 -0.28 1.15
CA GLU A 102 -26.66 -0.98 1.32
C GLU A 102 -26.69 -2.29 0.52
N VAL A 103 -26.17 -2.30 -0.71
CA VAL A 103 -26.08 -3.51 -1.53
C VAL A 103 -25.09 -4.52 -0.93
N ILE A 104 -23.94 -4.05 -0.45
CA ILE A 104 -22.95 -4.88 0.27
C ILE A 104 -23.61 -5.46 1.51
N GLY A 105 -24.30 -4.64 2.30
CA GLY A 105 -25.01 -5.07 3.51
C GLY A 105 -26.02 -6.16 3.23
N SER A 106 -26.87 -5.98 2.21
CA SER A 106 -27.84 -6.98 1.80
C SER A 106 -27.21 -8.31 1.39
N ARG A 107 -26.03 -8.27 0.77
CA ARG A 107 -25.31 -9.46 0.32
C ARG A 107 -24.62 -10.22 1.47
N TYR A 108 -24.10 -9.50 2.46
CA TYR A 108 -23.32 -10.05 3.55
C TYR A 108 -24.11 -10.16 4.87
N GLY A 109 -25.41 -9.83 4.87
CA GLY A 109 -26.30 -10.05 5.99
C GLY A 109 -26.24 -9.01 7.10
N PHE A 110 -25.92 -7.76 6.78
CA PHE A 110 -26.00 -6.61 7.69
C PHE A 110 -26.73 -5.43 7.03
N ASP A 111 -27.11 -4.46 7.81
CA ASP A 111 -27.65 -3.17 7.33
C ASP A 111 -26.84 -1.98 7.86
N LEU A 112 -27.17 -0.77 7.42
CA LEU A 112 -26.45 0.43 7.85
C LEU A 112 -26.70 0.80 9.31
N ASP A 113 -27.69 0.21 9.96
CA ASP A 113 -28.03 0.37 11.37
C ASP A 113 -27.40 -0.71 12.26
N THR A 114 -26.71 -1.70 11.67
CA THR A 114 -25.94 -2.70 12.37
C THR A 114 -24.68 -2.06 12.97
N PRO A 115 -24.36 -2.27 14.27
CA PRO A 115 -23.09 -1.84 14.86
C PRO A 115 -21.91 -2.42 14.10
N ILE A 116 -20.87 -1.65 13.90
CA ILE A 116 -19.68 -2.08 13.11
C ILE A 116 -19.05 -3.34 13.72
N ALA A 117 -19.09 -3.49 15.06
CA ALA A 117 -18.61 -4.68 15.75
C ALA A 117 -19.32 -5.98 15.35
N GLN A 118 -20.54 -5.89 14.80
CA GLN A 118 -21.36 -7.03 14.39
C GLN A 118 -21.32 -7.29 12.88
N ILE A 119 -20.67 -6.43 12.12
CA ILE A 119 -20.47 -6.61 10.67
C ILE A 119 -19.47 -7.75 10.46
N PRO A 120 -19.76 -8.73 9.59
CA PRO A 120 -18.82 -9.80 9.28
C PRO A 120 -17.46 -9.26 8.78
N ASP A 121 -16.35 -9.88 9.22
CA ASP A 121 -14.99 -9.41 8.90
C ASP A 121 -14.75 -9.31 7.38
N ASN A 122 -15.24 -10.26 6.60
CA ASN A 122 -15.13 -10.23 5.14
C ASN A 122 -15.87 -9.05 4.50
N ALA A 123 -16.99 -8.64 5.08
CA ALA A 123 -17.72 -7.46 4.62
C ALA A 123 -17.00 -6.17 5.03
N LEU A 124 -16.45 -6.14 6.25
CA LEU A 124 -15.65 -5.02 6.75
C LEU A 124 -14.38 -4.82 5.92
N ASP A 125 -13.73 -5.90 5.51
CA ASP A 125 -12.57 -5.87 4.61
C ASP A 125 -12.95 -5.26 3.26
N ILE A 126 -14.09 -5.61 2.69
CA ILE A 126 -14.59 -5.00 1.45
C ILE A 126 -14.84 -3.50 1.65
N ILE A 127 -15.45 -3.11 2.76
CA ILE A 127 -15.71 -1.71 3.06
C ILE A 127 -14.40 -0.92 3.20
N LEU A 128 -13.40 -1.48 3.85
CA LEU A 128 -12.13 -0.82 4.09
C LEU A 128 -11.22 -0.83 2.86
N TYR A 129 -11.01 -1.98 2.26
CA TYR A 129 -9.98 -2.19 1.22
C TYR A 129 -10.54 -2.26 -0.20
N GLY A 130 -11.88 -2.40 -0.33
CA GLY A 130 -12.53 -2.57 -1.62
C GLY A 130 -12.60 -4.02 -2.08
N SER A 131 -13.26 -4.22 -3.21
CA SER A 131 -13.40 -5.53 -3.85
C SER A 131 -13.37 -5.39 -5.36
N SER A 132 -12.81 -6.37 -6.04
CA SER A 132 -12.91 -6.51 -7.50
C SER A 132 -14.30 -6.99 -7.96
N GLU A 133 -15.12 -7.47 -7.03
CA GLU A 133 -16.50 -7.84 -7.31
C GLU A 133 -17.35 -6.62 -7.62
N SER A 134 -18.22 -6.74 -8.64
CA SER A 134 -19.16 -5.67 -8.98
C SER A 134 -20.42 -5.74 -8.14
N PHE A 135 -20.79 -4.61 -7.58
CA PHE A 135 -22.05 -4.42 -6.86
C PHE A 135 -23.03 -3.65 -7.75
N THR A 136 -24.22 -4.21 -7.89
CA THR A 136 -25.25 -3.64 -8.75
C THR A 136 -26.17 -2.76 -7.94
N VAL A 137 -26.10 -1.45 -8.16
CA VAL A 137 -26.96 -0.44 -7.55
C VAL A 137 -28.03 -0.02 -8.55
N THR A 138 -29.30 -0.15 -8.17
CA THR A 138 -30.42 0.36 -8.94
C THR A 138 -30.96 1.63 -8.29
N LYS A 139 -30.91 2.74 -9.01
CA LYS A 139 -31.55 4.01 -8.58
C LYS A 139 -32.64 4.40 -9.54
N GLU A 140 -33.75 4.85 -8.96
CA GLU A 140 -34.83 5.47 -9.73
C GLU A 140 -34.64 7.00 -9.72
N ILE A 141 -34.41 7.57 -10.90
CA ILE A 141 -34.21 8.99 -11.11
C ILE A 141 -35.25 9.46 -12.10
N TYR A 142 -36.13 10.33 -11.68
CA TYR A 142 -37.26 10.86 -12.50
C TYR A 142 -38.11 9.76 -13.17
N GLY A 143 -38.45 8.69 -12.43
CA GLY A 143 -39.27 7.58 -12.94
C GLY A 143 -38.56 6.61 -13.86
N THR A 144 -37.25 6.81 -14.13
CA THR A 144 -36.43 5.90 -14.90
C THR A 144 -35.52 5.13 -13.97
N LYS A 145 -35.59 3.79 -14.03
CA LYS A 145 -34.68 2.90 -13.28
C LYS A 145 -33.35 2.80 -14.03
N SER A 146 -32.31 3.33 -13.42
CA SER A 146 -30.94 3.17 -13.91
C SER A 146 -30.17 2.20 -13.02
N THR A 147 -29.59 1.17 -13.64
CA THR A 147 -28.82 0.13 -12.97
C THR A 147 -27.36 0.28 -13.34
N TYR A 148 -26.51 0.39 -12.34
CA TYR A 148 -25.07 0.51 -12.49
C TYR A 148 -24.38 -0.62 -11.74
N SER A 149 -23.44 -1.29 -12.39
CA SER A 149 -22.62 -2.35 -11.78
C SER A 149 -21.17 -1.88 -11.74
N MET A 150 -20.64 -1.69 -10.55
CA MET A 150 -19.27 -1.20 -10.34
C MET A 150 -18.64 -1.88 -9.11
N PRO A 151 -17.31 -2.10 -9.11
CA PRO A 151 -16.61 -2.55 -7.93
C PRO A 151 -16.66 -1.46 -6.84
N PHE A 152 -16.62 -1.89 -5.58
CA PHE A 152 -16.46 -0.97 -4.46
C PHE A 152 -14.98 -0.69 -4.25
N GLU A 153 -14.62 0.58 -4.30
CA GLU A 153 -13.22 1.00 -4.25
C GLU A 153 -12.56 0.77 -2.88
N GLY A 154 -13.32 0.87 -1.80
CA GLY A 154 -12.83 0.81 -0.43
C GLY A 154 -12.41 2.18 0.12
N ILE A 155 -12.74 2.41 1.37
CA ILE A 155 -12.54 3.71 2.05
C ILE A 155 -11.05 4.08 2.12
N ILE A 156 -10.19 3.10 2.40
CA ILE A 156 -8.73 3.30 2.48
C ILE A 156 -8.17 3.77 1.14
N ASN A 157 -8.62 3.17 0.04
CA ASN A 157 -8.14 3.55 -1.29
C ASN A 157 -8.66 4.94 -1.69
N VAL A 158 -9.89 5.29 -1.31
CA VAL A 158 -10.42 6.65 -1.49
C VAL A 158 -9.56 7.66 -0.75
N ILE A 159 -9.23 7.41 0.54
CA ILE A 159 -8.36 8.31 1.33
C ILE A 159 -6.98 8.45 0.67
N LYS A 160 -6.36 7.33 0.26
CA LYS A 160 -5.04 7.35 -0.42
C LYS A 160 -5.04 8.18 -1.69
N LYS A 161 -6.07 8.06 -2.52
CA LYS A 161 -6.20 8.86 -3.75
C LYS A 161 -6.36 10.36 -3.49
N GLN A 162 -6.93 10.73 -2.35
CA GLN A 162 -7.09 12.13 -1.95
C GLN A 162 -5.80 12.74 -1.36
N CYS A 163 -4.76 11.92 -1.13
CA CYS A 163 -3.45 12.37 -0.68
C CYS A 163 -2.51 12.78 -1.83
N ASP A 164 -3.04 13.03 -3.02
CA ASP A 164 -2.26 13.55 -4.15
C ASP A 164 -1.75 14.98 -3.82
N GLU A 165 -0.49 15.26 -4.15
CA GLU A 165 0.16 16.55 -3.92
C GLU A 165 -0.59 17.73 -4.58
N ASN A 166 -1.38 17.46 -5.62
CA ASN A 166 -2.20 18.44 -6.31
C ASN A 166 -3.60 18.63 -5.72
N ALA A 167 -3.96 17.90 -4.66
CA ALA A 167 -5.28 18.02 -4.05
C ALA A 167 -5.43 19.35 -3.27
N PRO A 168 -6.64 19.92 -3.22
CA PRO A 168 -6.91 21.11 -2.41
C PRO A 168 -6.51 20.91 -0.94
N ALA A 169 -6.00 21.96 -0.30
CA ALA A 169 -5.50 21.90 1.09
C ALA A 169 -6.53 21.36 2.09
N SER A 170 -7.82 21.63 1.88
CA SER A 170 -8.90 21.09 2.70
C SER A 170 -9.04 19.57 2.60
N ILE A 171 -8.84 19.02 1.39
CA ILE A 171 -8.90 17.58 1.13
C ILE A 171 -7.67 16.89 1.72
N LEU A 172 -6.49 17.47 1.55
CA LEU A 172 -5.25 16.97 2.17
C LEU A 172 -5.36 16.94 3.70
N LYS A 173 -5.88 18.02 4.30
CA LYS A 173 -6.11 18.08 5.75
C LYS A 173 -7.09 17.01 6.22
N TRP A 174 -8.18 16.79 5.46
CA TRP A 174 -9.15 15.74 5.75
C TRP A 174 -8.52 14.36 5.65
N ALA A 175 -7.80 14.03 4.56
CA ALA A 175 -7.16 12.74 4.37
C ALA A 175 -6.09 12.47 5.45
N ASN A 176 -5.25 13.46 5.76
CA ASN A 176 -4.21 13.37 6.79
C ASN A 176 -4.78 13.17 8.19
N SER A 177 -6.03 13.57 8.46
CA SER A 177 -6.67 13.33 9.77
C SER A 177 -6.87 11.84 10.07
N PHE A 178 -6.89 10.96 9.05
CA PHE A 178 -7.01 9.51 9.17
C PHE A 178 -5.66 8.78 9.12
N MET A 179 -4.56 9.53 9.12
CA MET A 179 -3.22 8.99 9.04
C MET A 179 -2.44 9.21 10.32
N ASN A 180 -1.46 8.36 10.54
CA ASN A 180 -0.43 8.49 11.56
C ASN A 180 0.94 8.45 10.90
N GLU A 181 1.85 9.24 11.44
CA GLU A 181 3.26 9.12 11.17
C GLU A 181 3.85 8.05 12.09
N THR A 182 4.51 7.09 11.51
CA THR A 182 5.14 5.97 12.23
C THR A 182 6.58 5.83 11.79
N ASP A 183 7.45 5.32 12.67
CA ASP A 183 8.82 5.03 12.32
C ASP A 183 8.90 4.07 11.13
N CYS A 184 9.86 4.30 10.27
CA CYS A 184 10.05 3.45 9.10
C CYS A 184 10.48 2.04 9.53
N PRO A 185 9.74 0.98 9.19
CA PRO A 185 10.06 -0.37 9.63
C PRO A 185 11.32 -0.95 8.97
N GLU A 186 11.90 -0.28 7.99
CA GLU A 186 13.09 -0.77 7.27
C GLU A 186 14.39 -0.12 7.74
N CYS A 187 14.36 1.11 8.22
CA CYS A 187 15.58 1.79 8.63
C CYS A 187 15.59 2.24 10.10
N HIS A 188 14.49 2.06 10.82
CA HIS A 188 14.29 2.39 12.27
C HIS A 188 14.85 3.73 12.72
#